data_78c061eafd375dc1b9cce504fedcb3c0
#
_entry.id   78c061eafd375dc1b9cce504fedcb3c0
#
_cell.length_a   1.000
_cell.length_b   1.000
_cell.length_c   1.000
_cell.angle_alpha   90.00
_cell.angle_beta   90.00
_cell.angle_gamma   90.00
#
_symmetry.space_group_name_H-M   'P 1'
#
loop_
_entity.id
_entity.type
_entity.pdbx_description
1 polymer ?
#
loop_
_entity_poly.entity_id
_entity_poly.type
_entity_poly.pdbx_seq_one_letter_code
_entity_poly.pdbx_strand_id
1 'polypeptide(L)'
;MDYQFFQEYWWLLISVLGALLVFMLFVQGGQSMILQMKENQREDMIYSIAHRWELTFTVLVTFGGAFFASFPLFYSTSFGGAYWIWMLILFGFVVQAVSFKYRLAEGNILGRKTYDIFLFLNGILAPVLLGGAVSTFFFGSDFTVEKTNLTDASAPVISQWGDWHGLEVLLDWRVVIFGIMVLFLTRVLANLWFLNQVKDKQTNEWNRKQLMINAPVFVILFLAVVATLLMASGYETTGLHEFQQVDYKYLNNFLAMPVALVCFLVGTLLVLYAIFAALVKKSRSGIWFAGIGTVLVVLSLFWVAGYNNTPYYPSYANIESSLTIYNSSSSEFTLKTMSIVSLAIPFVLAYISWVWYKLTK
;
A
#
# COMPACT_ATOMS: atom_id res chain seq x y z
N MET A 1 2.79 20.32 -23.94
CA MET A 1 2.01 19.41 -23.06
C MET A 1 1.39 20.28 -22.00
N ASP A 2 0.13 20.09 -21.74
CA ASP A 2 -0.66 20.87 -20.79
C ASP A 2 -0.25 20.51 -19.34
N TYR A 3 -0.37 21.43 -18.39
CA TYR A 3 -0.10 21.22 -16.97
C TYR A 3 -0.90 20.03 -16.41
N GLN A 4 -2.17 19.91 -16.80
CA GLN A 4 -3.03 18.79 -16.44
C GLN A 4 -2.42 17.43 -16.82
N PHE A 5 -1.79 17.32 -17.99
CA PHE A 5 -1.11 16.09 -18.40
C PHE A 5 -0.03 15.66 -17.39
N PHE A 6 0.75 16.60 -16.86
CA PHE A 6 1.80 16.26 -15.88
C PHE A 6 1.21 15.87 -14.51
N GLN A 7 0.09 16.47 -14.11
CA GLN A 7 -0.63 16.11 -12.89
C GLN A 7 -1.15 14.66 -12.97
N GLU A 8 -1.81 14.32 -14.05
CA GLU A 8 -2.33 12.96 -14.31
C GLU A 8 -1.22 11.93 -14.48
N TYR A 9 -0.12 12.29 -15.15
CA TYR A 9 1.07 11.43 -15.30
C TYR A 9 1.69 11.08 -13.95
N TRP A 10 1.84 12.06 -13.06
CA TRP A 10 2.40 11.81 -11.74
C TRP A 10 1.48 10.99 -10.85
N TRP A 11 0.17 11.16 -10.99
CA TRP A 11 -0.79 10.27 -10.34
C TRP A 11 -0.66 8.81 -10.82
N LEU A 12 -0.45 8.61 -12.11
CA LEU A 12 -0.17 7.29 -12.67
C LEU A 12 1.09 6.67 -12.05
N LEU A 13 2.21 7.43 -11.99
CA LEU A 13 3.46 6.92 -11.42
C LEU A 13 3.32 6.57 -9.93
N ILE A 14 2.66 7.40 -9.14
CA ILE A 14 2.36 7.12 -7.73
C ILE A 14 1.49 5.88 -7.60
N SER A 15 0.49 5.71 -8.45
CA SER A 15 -0.36 4.52 -8.48
C SER A 15 0.45 3.24 -8.72
N VAL A 16 1.43 3.29 -9.63
CA VAL A 16 2.35 2.16 -9.88
C VAL A 16 3.22 1.88 -8.66
N LEU A 17 3.79 2.90 -8.02
CA LEU A 17 4.60 2.73 -6.81
C LEU A 17 3.78 2.16 -5.65
N GLY A 18 2.56 2.65 -5.43
CA GLY A 18 1.64 2.11 -4.42
C GLY A 18 1.26 0.66 -4.70
N ALA A 19 1.02 0.31 -5.96
CA ALA A 19 0.70 -1.05 -6.36
C ALA A 19 1.89 -2.02 -6.15
N LEU A 20 3.11 -1.59 -6.48
CA LEU A 20 4.33 -2.34 -6.20
C LEU A 20 4.57 -2.50 -4.70
N LEU A 21 4.33 -1.45 -3.91
CA LEU A 21 4.44 -1.50 -2.45
C LEU A 21 3.54 -2.59 -1.87
N VAL A 22 2.27 -2.62 -2.24
CA VAL A 22 1.32 -3.62 -1.72
C VAL A 22 1.76 -5.05 -2.06
N PHE A 23 2.27 -5.28 -3.28
CA PHE A 23 2.86 -6.58 -3.62
C PHE A 23 4.06 -6.90 -2.72
N MET A 24 4.96 -5.95 -2.50
CA MET A 24 6.17 -6.15 -1.69
C MET A 24 5.87 -6.42 -0.20
N LEU A 25 4.68 -6.09 0.29
CA LEU A 25 4.27 -6.40 1.67
C LEU A 25 4.16 -7.91 1.98
N PHE A 26 4.44 -8.81 1.01
CA PHE A 26 4.60 -10.23 1.32
C PHE A 26 5.69 -10.48 2.39
N VAL A 27 6.66 -9.58 2.51
CA VAL A 27 7.68 -9.61 3.57
C VAL A 27 7.01 -9.50 4.94
N GLN A 28 6.15 -8.50 5.14
CA GLN A 28 5.39 -8.30 6.38
C GLN A 28 4.40 -9.44 6.62
N GLY A 29 3.75 -9.92 5.56
CA GLY A 29 2.90 -11.11 5.62
C GLY A 29 3.64 -12.33 6.17
N GLY A 30 4.88 -12.55 5.71
CA GLY A 30 5.77 -13.60 6.22
C GLY A 30 6.10 -13.40 7.70
N GLN A 31 6.50 -12.19 8.09
CA GLN A 31 6.79 -11.84 9.49
C GLN A 31 5.59 -12.12 10.41
N SER A 32 4.38 -11.80 9.97
CA SER A 32 3.16 -12.00 10.76
C SER A 32 2.85 -13.47 11.10
N MET A 33 3.59 -14.42 10.53
CA MET A 33 3.37 -15.87 10.74
C MET A 33 4.55 -16.57 11.45
N ILE A 34 5.68 -15.90 11.67
CA ILE A 34 6.91 -16.54 12.17
C ILE A 34 6.78 -17.19 13.54
N LEU A 35 5.94 -16.65 14.43
CA LEU A 35 5.74 -17.26 15.76
C LEU A 35 4.89 -18.53 15.73
N GLN A 36 4.22 -18.81 14.60
CA GLN A 36 3.38 -20.01 14.42
C GLN A 36 4.18 -21.23 13.93
N MET A 37 5.48 -21.05 13.66
CA MET A 37 6.35 -22.04 13.04
C MET A 37 7.27 -22.70 14.05
N LYS A 38 7.66 -23.96 13.71
CA LYS A 38 8.77 -24.61 14.40
C LYS A 38 10.09 -23.89 14.07
N GLU A 39 11.06 -23.99 14.97
CA GLU A 39 12.30 -23.22 14.88
C GLU A 39 13.03 -23.38 13.54
N ASN A 40 13.24 -24.61 13.09
CA ASN A 40 13.93 -24.88 11.82
C ASN A 40 13.20 -24.29 10.60
N GLN A 41 11.87 -24.41 10.57
CA GLN A 41 11.03 -23.83 9.51
C GLN A 41 11.07 -22.30 9.53
N ARG A 42 11.09 -21.70 10.72
CA ARG A 42 11.18 -20.26 10.93
C ARG A 42 12.44 -19.67 10.31
N GLU A 43 13.59 -20.33 10.49
CA GLU A 43 14.85 -19.84 9.93
C GLU A 43 14.83 -19.77 8.41
N ASP A 44 14.42 -20.84 7.74
CA ASP A 44 14.34 -20.88 6.27
C ASP A 44 13.43 -19.77 5.74
N MET A 45 12.30 -19.52 6.43
CA MET A 45 11.34 -18.53 6.00
C MET A 45 11.84 -17.11 6.28
N ILE A 46 12.40 -16.84 7.46
CA ILE A 46 13.03 -15.54 7.77
C ILE A 46 14.17 -15.26 6.80
N TYR A 47 15.02 -16.23 6.51
CA TYR A 47 16.10 -16.08 5.54
C TYR A 47 15.57 -15.67 4.15
N SER A 48 14.48 -16.28 3.71
CA SER A 48 13.90 -15.99 2.38
C SER A 48 13.35 -14.57 2.23
N ILE A 49 12.91 -13.93 3.33
CA ILE A 49 12.39 -12.56 3.33
C ILE A 49 13.41 -11.52 3.81
N ALA A 50 14.44 -11.94 4.56
CA ALA A 50 15.47 -11.05 5.10
C ALA A 50 16.24 -10.27 4.03
N HIS A 51 16.37 -10.81 2.80
CA HIS A 51 17.03 -10.14 1.69
C HIS A 51 16.08 -9.27 0.85
N ARG A 52 14.81 -9.12 1.27
CA ARG A 52 13.78 -8.40 0.52
C ARG A 52 13.17 -7.21 1.28
N TRP A 53 13.34 -7.16 2.60
CA TRP A 53 12.76 -6.10 3.42
C TRP A 53 13.29 -4.70 3.07
N GLU A 54 14.57 -4.60 2.70
CA GLU A 54 15.16 -3.32 2.30
C GLU A 54 14.48 -2.76 1.06
N LEU A 55 14.19 -3.63 0.08
CA LEU A 55 13.49 -3.21 -1.13
C LEU A 55 12.05 -2.78 -0.83
N THR A 56 11.35 -3.49 0.07
CA THR A 56 10.00 -3.08 0.51
C THR A 56 10.03 -1.69 1.14
N PHE A 57 10.99 -1.45 2.03
CA PHE A 57 11.15 -0.15 2.66
C PHE A 57 11.55 0.95 1.65
N THR A 58 12.43 0.63 0.72
CA THR A 58 12.81 1.56 -0.36
C THR A 58 11.61 1.96 -1.20
N VAL A 59 10.74 1.01 -1.57
CA VAL A 59 9.52 1.32 -2.34
C VAL A 59 8.56 2.17 -1.52
N LEU A 60 8.40 1.93 -0.21
CA LEU A 60 7.60 2.76 0.69
C LEU A 60 8.12 4.21 0.73
N VAL A 61 9.43 4.39 0.93
CA VAL A 61 10.06 5.73 0.98
C VAL A 61 9.95 6.42 -0.39
N THR A 62 10.12 5.68 -1.48
CA THR A 62 9.97 6.23 -2.83
C THR A 62 8.52 6.67 -3.10
N PHE A 63 7.53 5.89 -2.64
CA PHE A 63 6.12 6.26 -2.72
C PHE A 63 5.83 7.56 -1.96
N GLY A 64 6.30 7.67 -0.71
CA GLY A 64 6.18 8.90 0.08
C GLY A 64 6.92 10.09 -0.54
N GLY A 65 8.14 9.87 -1.05
CA GLY A 65 8.94 10.88 -1.75
C GLY A 65 8.30 11.36 -3.06
N ALA A 66 7.64 10.45 -3.80
CA ALA A 66 6.89 10.81 -5.00
C ALA A 66 5.68 11.71 -4.65
N PHE A 67 4.95 11.41 -3.56
CA PHE A 67 3.90 12.31 -3.07
C PHE A 67 4.45 13.65 -2.61
N PHE A 68 5.55 13.66 -1.87
CA PHE A 68 6.21 14.91 -1.45
C PHE A 68 6.52 15.82 -2.62
N ALA A 69 7.08 15.28 -3.67
CA ALA A 69 7.51 16.05 -4.82
C ALA A 69 6.36 16.45 -5.76
N SER A 70 5.38 15.55 -5.99
CA SER A 70 4.32 15.77 -6.98
C SER A 70 3.04 16.37 -6.39
N PHE A 71 2.70 16.00 -5.14
CA PHE A 71 1.49 16.44 -4.44
C PHE A 71 1.84 16.91 -3.01
N PRO A 72 2.61 18.01 -2.89
CA PRO A 72 3.13 18.47 -1.59
C PRO A 72 2.02 18.81 -0.59
N LEU A 73 0.86 19.29 -1.05
CA LEU A 73 -0.27 19.58 -0.17
C LEU A 73 -0.82 18.30 0.48
N PHE A 74 -0.93 17.20 -0.26
CA PHE A 74 -1.29 15.92 0.31
C PHE A 74 -0.23 15.43 1.28
N TYR A 75 1.05 15.54 0.90
CA TYR A 75 2.13 15.09 1.77
C TYR A 75 2.12 15.83 3.12
N SER A 76 1.99 17.16 3.10
CA SER A 76 1.90 17.95 4.32
C SER A 76 0.63 17.65 5.14
N THR A 77 -0.50 17.44 4.47
CA THR A 77 -1.76 17.15 5.12
C THR A 77 -1.80 15.74 5.72
N SER A 78 -1.45 14.71 4.94
CA SER A 78 -1.51 13.32 5.40
C SER A 78 -0.30 12.93 6.24
N PHE A 79 0.92 13.05 5.70
CA PHE A 79 2.13 12.62 6.42
C PHE A 79 2.49 13.56 7.58
N GLY A 80 2.30 14.87 7.39
CA GLY A 80 2.55 15.87 8.43
C GLY A 80 1.41 15.97 9.45
N GLY A 81 0.15 15.84 9.01
CA GLY A 81 -1.03 16.02 9.85
C GLY A 81 -1.46 14.75 10.57
N ALA A 82 -1.64 13.63 9.84
CA ALA A 82 -1.94 12.32 10.42
C ALA A 82 -0.66 11.62 10.94
N TYR A 83 0.19 12.34 11.64
CA TYR A 83 1.56 11.90 11.95
C TYR A 83 1.63 10.65 12.82
N TRP A 84 0.66 10.35 13.67
CA TRP A 84 0.70 9.17 14.53
C TRP A 84 0.70 7.88 13.71
N ILE A 85 -0.13 7.77 12.69
CA ILE A 85 -0.19 6.58 11.83
C ILE A 85 1.14 6.41 11.09
N TRP A 86 1.64 7.49 10.48
CA TRP A 86 2.89 7.46 9.72
C TRP A 86 4.11 7.20 10.61
N MET A 87 4.14 7.77 11.83
CA MET A 87 5.19 7.49 12.81
C MET A 87 5.18 6.05 13.28
N LEU A 88 4.01 5.45 13.51
CA LEU A 88 3.89 4.03 13.86
C LEU A 88 4.37 3.11 12.73
N ILE A 89 4.03 3.44 11.47
CA ILE A 89 4.52 2.70 10.30
C ILE A 89 6.06 2.81 10.23
N LEU A 90 6.60 4.02 10.29
CA LEU A 90 8.04 4.25 10.24
C LEU A 90 8.78 3.53 11.36
N PHE A 91 8.29 3.65 12.60
CA PHE A 91 8.87 2.97 13.75
C PHE A 91 8.85 1.44 13.59
N GLY A 92 7.75 0.89 13.07
CA GLY A 92 7.65 -0.53 12.73
C GLY A 92 8.76 -0.97 11.77
N PHE A 93 9.02 -0.22 10.70
CA PHE A 93 10.09 -0.54 9.74
C PHE A 93 11.49 -0.35 10.34
N VAL A 94 11.70 0.62 11.22
CA VAL A 94 12.98 0.78 11.95
C VAL A 94 13.24 -0.42 12.84
N VAL A 95 12.24 -0.84 13.62
CA VAL A 95 12.33 -2.03 14.50
C VAL A 95 12.55 -3.29 13.68
N GLN A 96 11.91 -3.41 12.51
CA GLN A 96 12.15 -4.50 11.55
C GLN A 96 13.61 -4.54 11.09
N ALA A 97 14.18 -3.40 10.68
CA ALA A 97 15.56 -3.30 10.21
C ALA A 97 16.55 -3.77 11.28
N VAL A 98 16.38 -3.25 12.49
CA VAL A 98 17.17 -3.65 13.67
C VAL A 98 17.04 -5.15 13.94
N SER A 99 15.82 -5.68 13.84
CA SER A 99 15.53 -7.08 14.11
C SER A 99 16.23 -8.01 13.12
N PHE A 100 16.14 -7.75 11.82
CA PHE A 100 16.84 -8.57 10.82
C PHE A 100 18.36 -8.54 10.99
N LYS A 101 18.93 -7.38 11.36
CA LYS A 101 20.37 -7.20 11.46
C LYS A 101 20.94 -7.84 12.73
N TYR A 102 20.28 -7.67 13.87
CA TYR A 102 20.85 -8.02 15.18
C TYR A 102 20.30 -9.31 15.78
N ARG A 103 19.28 -9.93 15.21
CA ARG A 103 18.63 -11.16 15.70
C ARG A 103 19.62 -12.30 15.96
N LEU A 104 20.61 -12.47 15.09
CA LEU A 104 21.64 -13.52 15.17
C LEU A 104 23.03 -12.98 15.50
N ALA A 105 23.16 -11.70 15.86
CA ALA A 105 24.44 -11.10 16.19
C ALA A 105 25.03 -11.67 17.47
N GLU A 106 26.35 -11.89 17.50
CA GLU A 106 27.07 -12.20 18.73
C GLU A 106 26.96 -11.04 19.71
N GLY A 107 26.71 -11.35 20.99
CA GLY A 107 26.48 -10.32 22.01
C GLY A 107 25.10 -9.67 22.02
N ASN A 108 24.14 -10.26 21.35
CA ASN A 108 22.75 -9.82 21.33
C ASN A 108 22.16 -9.74 22.76
N ILE A 109 21.92 -8.51 23.25
CA ILE A 109 21.45 -8.23 24.61
C ILE A 109 19.98 -8.63 24.81
N LEU A 110 19.13 -8.42 23.80
CA LEU A 110 17.68 -8.62 23.92
C LEU A 110 17.24 -10.09 23.70
N GLY A 111 18.12 -10.89 23.12
CA GLY A 111 17.85 -12.29 22.79
C GLY A 111 17.01 -12.44 21.51
N ARG A 112 17.22 -13.54 20.80
CA ARG A 112 16.60 -13.87 19.51
C ARG A 112 15.08 -13.80 19.53
N LYS A 113 14.45 -14.29 20.61
CA LYS A 113 12.99 -14.33 20.74
C LYS A 113 12.36 -12.92 20.73
N THR A 114 13.03 -11.93 21.30
CA THR A 114 12.56 -10.55 21.34
C THR A 114 12.49 -9.96 19.92
N TYR A 115 13.54 -10.20 19.11
CA TYR A 115 13.54 -9.75 17.71
C TYR A 115 12.51 -10.50 16.86
N ASP A 116 12.26 -11.78 17.13
CA ASP A 116 11.17 -12.52 16.48
C ASP A 116 9.81 -11.91 16.80
N ILE A 117 9.57 -11.46 18.04
CA ILE A 117 8.35 -10.76 18.45
C ILE A 117 8.26 -9.40 17.73
N PHE A 118 9.34 -8.66 17.62
CA PHE A 118 9.37 -7.38 16.91
C PHE A 118 9.02 -7.54 15.42
N LEU A 119 9.59 -8.56 14.76
CA LEU A 119 9.23 -8.89 13.39
C LEU A 119 7.76 -9.27 13.27
N PHE A 120 7.25 -10.09 14.18
CA PHE A 120 5.84 -10.49 14.21
C PHE A 120 4.89 -9.29 14.37
N LEU A 121 5.20 -8.38 15.31
CA LEU A 121 4.39 -7.18 15.53
C LEU A 121 4.39 -6.28 14.29
N ASN A 122 5.57 -6.01 13.71
CA ASN A 122 5.66 -5.24 12.48
C ASN A 122 4.92 -5.92 11.31
N GLY A 123 4.99 -7.25 11.24
CA GLY A 123 4.28 -8.04 10.23
C GLY A 123 2.77 -7.90 10.28
N ILE A 124 2.20 -7.51 11.42
CA ILE A 124 0.77 -7.23 11.59
C ILE A 124 0.50 -5.73 11.43
N LEU A 125 1.22 -4.90 12.17
CA LEU A 125 0.94 -3.46 12.25
C LEU A 125 1.14 -2.76 10.89
N ALA A 126 2.24 -3.02 10.20
CA ALA A 126 2.54 -2.31 8.95
C ALA A 126 1.48 -2.56 7.86
N PRO A 127 1.04 -3.79 7.53
CA PRO A 127 -0.03 -4.00 6.56
C PRO A 127 -1.37 -3.39 6.99
N VAL A 128 -1.73 -3.49 8.27
CA VAL A 128 -3.01 -2.95 8.78
C VAL A 128 -3.01 -1.43 8.69
N LEU A 129 -1.95 -0.77 9.14
CA LEU A 129 -1.85 0.69 9.12
C LEU A 129 -1.72 1.24 7.70
N LEU A 130 -0.93 0.60 6.82
CA LEU A 130 -0.83 1.01 5.41
C LEU A 130 -2.15 0.79 4.67
N GLY A 131 -2.82 -0.34 4.91
CA GLY A 131 -4.15 -0.59 4.36
C GLY A 131 -5.17 0.43 4.86
N GLY A 132 -5.14 0.76 6.15
CA GLY A 132 -5.97 1.82 6.74
C GLY A 132 -5.67 3.19 6.12
N ALA A 133 -4.41 3.56 5.97
CA ALA A 133 -4.02 4.83 5.34
C ALA A 133 -4.48 4.92 3.87
N VAL A 134 -4.38 3.83 3.10
CA VAL A 134 -4.88 3.80 1.71
C VAL A 134 -6.41 3.84 1.65
N SER A 135 -7.10 3.24 2.61
CA SER A 135 -8.57 3.26 2.65
C SER A 135 -9.14 4.67 2.81
N THR A 136 -8.38 5.60 3.42
CA THR A 136 -8.80 7.01 3.54
C THR A 136 -8.88 7.73 2.20
N PHE A 137 -8.29 7.17 1.14
CA PHE A 137 -8.47 7.68 -0.23
C PHE A 137 -9.90 7.50 -0.74
N PHE A 138 -10.66 6.62 -0.12
CA PHE A 138 -12.05 6.33 -0.48
C PHE A 138 -13.02 6.86 0.57
N PHE A 139 -12.69 6.67 1.84
CA PHE A 139 -13.61 6.95 2.95
C PHE A 139 -13.35 8.30 3.63
N GLY A 140 -12.25 8.97 3.27
CA GLY A 140 -11.90 10.28 3.80
C GLY A 140 -11.24 10.25 5.18
N SER A 141 -10.94 11.46 5.66
CA SER A 141 -10.30 11.71 6.97
C SER A 141 -10.80 13.02 7.57
N ASP A 142 -10.59 13.19 8.88
CA ASP A 142 -11.00 14.36 9.64
C ASP A 142 -9.94 15.46 9.63
N PHE A 143 -9.93 16.25 8.56
CA PHE A 143 -8.99 17.36 8.41
C PHE A 143 -9.63 18.56 7.72
N THR A 144 -9.06 19.73 7.95
CA THR A 144 -9.35 20.94 7.17
C THR A 144 -8.04 21.51 6.61
N VAL A 145 -8.14 22.17 5.44
CA VAL A 145 -7.00 22.81 4.78
C VAL A 145 -7.28 24.29 4.58
N GLU A 146 -6.42 25.13 5.15
CA GLU A 146 -6.46 26.57 5.02
C GLU A 146 -5.49 27.01 3.92
N LYS A 147 -5.98 27.10 2.68
CA LYS A 147 -5.13 27.38 1.50
C LYS A 147 -4.59 28.82 1.46
N THR A 148 -5.22 29.76 2.16
CA THR A 148 -4.74 31.13 2.29
C THR A 148 -3.40 31.20 3.01
N ASN A 149 -3.12 30.25 3.91
CA ASN A 149 -1.89 30.19 4.66
C ASN A 149 -0.67 29.75 3.83
N LEU A 150 -0.86 29.26 2.58
CA LEU A 150 0.24 28.89 1.69
C LEU A 150 1.14 30.07 1.32
N THR A 151 0.63 31.29 1.38
CA THR A 151 1.36 32.53 1.05
C THR A 151 1.76 33.35 2.28
N ASP A 152 1.28 32.99 3.47
CA ASP A 152 1.55 33.68 4.71
C ASP A 152 2.59 32.91 5.56
N ALA A 153 3.82 33.42 5.56
CA ALA A 153 4.91 32.83 6.34
C ALA A 153 4.72 32.94 7.87
N SER A 154 3.78 33.80 8.35
CA SER A 154 3.45 33.94 9.77
C SER A 154 2.42 32.92 10.25
N ALA A 155 1.71 32.25 9.34
CA ALA A 155 0.72 31.23 9.61
C ALA A 155 1.10 29.88 8.99
N PRO A 156 2.11 29.17 9.52
CA PRO A 156 2.71 28.01 8.86
C PRO A 156 1.82 26.76 8.85
N VAL A 157 0.72 26.75 9.58
CA VAL A 157 -0.18 25.58 9.68
C VAL A 157 -1.15 25.57 8.51
N ILE A 158 -0.96 24.65 7.57
CA ILE A 158 -1.78 24.52 6.36
C ILE A 158 -2.98 23.58 6.61
N SER A 159 -2.77 22.50 7.37
CA SER A 159 -3.82 21.53 7.67
C SER A 159 -4.06 21.44 9.17
N GLN A 160 -5.33 21.37 9.54
CA GLN A 160 -5.77 21.14 10.93
C GLN A 160 -6.46 19.78 10.99
N TRP A 161 -6.17 19.02 12.03
CA TRP A 161 -6.69 17.69 12.29
C TRP A 161 -7.42 17.67 13.62
N GLY A 162 -8.28 16.67 13.81
CA GLY A 162 -8.85 16.37 15.11
C GLY A 162 -7.78 16.08 16.17
N ASP A 163 -8.19 15.97 17.43
CA ASP A 163 -7.28 15.85 18.59
C ASP A 163 -6.34 14.63 18.52
N TRP A 164 -6.69 13.60 17.77
CA TRP A 164 -5.93 12.36 17.67
C TRP A 164 -5.06 12.26 16.40
N HIS A 165 -4.98 13.33 15.64
CA HIS A 165 -4.06 13.46 14.50
C HIS A 165 -3.99 12.22 13.60
N GLY A 166 -5.16 11.81 13.08
CA GLY A 166 -5.31 10.72 12.13
C GLY A 166 -5.64 9.37 12.75
N LEU A 167 -5.52 9.16 14.07
CA LEU A 167 -5.94 7.91 14.70
C LEU A 167 -7.46 7.74 14.69
N GLU A 168 -8.22 8.83 14.50
CA GLU A 168 -9.68 8.84 14.38
C GLU A 168 -10.17 7.91 13.28
N VAL A 169 -9.40 7.75 12.20
CA VAL A 169 -9.77 6.87 11.08
C VAL A 169 -9.87 5.40 11.50
N LEU A 170 -9.19 4.99 12.58
CA LEU A 170 -9.28 3.63 13.12
C LEU A 170 -10.61 3.37 13.84
N LEU A 171 -11.43 4.39 14.09
CA LEU A 171 -12.80 4.24 14.60
C LEU A 171 -13.78 3.88 13.48
N ASP A 172 -13.44 4.14 12.22
CA ASP A 172 -14.24 3.72 11.08
C ASP A 172 -14.01 2.22 10.79
N TRP A 173 -15.04 1.42 10.99
CA TRP A 173 -14.99 -0.03 10.74
C TRP A 173 -14.58 -0.39 9.31
N ARG A 174 -14.87 0.49 8.32
CA ARG A 174 -14.49 0.31 6.90
C ARG A 174 -12.96 0.36 6.76
N VAL A 175 -12.33 1.30 7.42
CA VAL A 175 -10.86 1.47 7.47
C VAL A 175 -10.21 0.26 8.12
N VAL A 176 -10.75 -0.19 9.25
CA VAL A 176 -10.23 -1.36 9.97
C VAL A 176 -10.35 -2.64 9.14
N ILE A 177 -11.51 -2.90 8.54
CA ILE A 177 -11.71 -4.09 7.68
C ILE A 177 -10.77 -4.03 6.47
N PHE A 178 -10.56 -2.85 5.86
CA PHE A 178 -9.62 -2.69 4.76
C PHE A 178 -8.19 -3.03 5.21
N GLY A 179 -7.75 -2.52 6.35
CA GLY A 179 -6.42 -2.83 6.91
C GLY A 179 -6.25 -4.34 7.20
N ILE A 180 -7.26 -4.97 7.79
CA ILE A 180 -7.24 -6.42 8.06
C ILE A 180 -7.25 -7.21 6.73
N MET A 181 -8.00 -6.78 5.72
CA MET A 181 -7.97 -7.39 4.39
C MET A 181 -6.58 -7.35 3.79
N VAL A 182 -5.87 -6.21 3.88
CA VAL A 182 -4.48 -6.09 3.42
C VAL A 182 -3.55 -7.03 4.19
N LEU A 183 -3.70 -7.17 5.51
CA LEU A 183 -2.94 -8.15 6.28
C LEU A 183 -3.12 -9.58 5.75
N PHE A 184 -4.35 -10.02 5.48
CA PHE A 184 -4.59 -11.36 4.95
C PHE A 184 -4.12 -11.51 3.50
N LEU A 185 -4.21 -10.47 2.66
CA LEU A 185 -3.58 -10.44 1.35
C LEU A 185 -2.07 -10.69 1.45
N THR A 186 -1.38 -9.95 2.33
CA THR A 186 0.07 -10.08 2.51
C THR A 186 0.47 -11.47 3.02
N ARG A 187 -0.34 -12.11 3.87
CA ARG A 187 -0.15 -13.51 4.29
C ARG A 187 -0.31 -14.49 3.13
N VAL A 188 -1.31 -14.28 2.27
CA VAL A 188 -1.49 -15.10 1.05
C VAL A 188 -0.27 -14.96 0.15
N LEU A 189 0.17 -13.73 -0.13
CA LEU A 189 1.37 -13.48 -0.92
C LEU A 189 2.62 -14.11 -0.30
N ALA A 190 2.79 -14.01 1.02
CA ALA A 190 3.91 -14.63 1.74
C ALA A 190 3.91 -16.15 1.63
N ASN A 191 2.76 -16.80 1.81
CA ASN A 191 2.66 -18.24 1.62
C ASN A 191 3.05 -18.67 0.19
N LEU A 192 2.58 -17.93 -0.83
CA LEU A 192 2.96 -18.17 -2.23
C LEU A 192 4.46 -17.92 -2.47
N TRP A 193 5.04 -16.89 -1.83
CA TRP A 193 6.48 -16.62 -1.87
C TRP A 193 7.28 -17.77 -1.26
N PHE A 194 6.93 -18.24 -0.07
CA PHE A 194 7.61 -19.33 0.59
C PHE A 194 7.52 -20.64 -0.20
N LEU A 195 6.36 -20.96 -0.79
CA LEU A 195 6.20 -22.09 -1.70
C LEU A 195 7.13 -22.02 -2.91
N ASN A 196 7.47 -20.82 -3.38
CA ASN A 196 8.39 -20.60 -4.48
C ASN A 196 9.86 -20.74 -4.05
N GLN A 197 10.25 -20.15 -2.93
CA GLN A 197 11.65 -20.03 -2.52
C GLN A 197 12.15 -21.18 -1.66
N VAL A 198 11.34 -21.69 -0.71
CA VAL A 198 11.77 -22.72 0.22
C VAL A 198 11.68 -24.11 -0.44
N LYS A 199 12.75 -24.90 -0.31
CA LYS A 199 12.82 -26.24 -0.90
C LYS A 199 12.32 -27.34 0.04
N ASP A 200 12.36 -27.10 1.36
CA ASP A 200 11.95 -28.09 2.35
C ASP A 200 10.49 -28.48 2.20
N LYS A 201 10.25 -29.80 2.12
CA LYS A 201 8.92 -30.37 1.90
C LYS A 201 7.98 -30.13 3.08
N GLN A 202 8.48 -30.23 4.31
CA GLN A 202 7.67 -30.07 5.52
C GLN A 202 7.22 -28.61 5.68
N THR A 203 8.10 -27.67 5.41
CA THR A 203 7.79 -26.23 5.39
C THR A 203 6.77 -25.89 4.31
N ASN A 204 6.89 -26.49 3.13
CA ASN A 204 5.94 -26.29 2.03
C ASN A 204 4.55 -26.86 2.36
N GLU A 205 4.45 -27.98 3.04
CA GLU A 205 3.17 -28.54 3.51
C GLU A 205 2.52 -27.61 4.55
N TRP A 206 3.32 -27.06 5.47
CA TRP A 206 2.85 -26.06 6.43
C TRP A 206 2.33 -24.80 5.72
N ASN A 207 3.09 -24.27 4.75
CA ASN A 207 2.68 -23.10 3.97
C ASN A 207 1.38 -23.32 3.19
N ARG A 208 1.16 -24.52 2.63
CA ARG A 208 -0.12 -24.85 1.97
C ARG A 208 -1.28 -24.89 2.96
N LYS A 209 -1.07 -25.41 4.18
CA LYS A 209 -2.09 -25.38 5.23
C LYS A 209 -2.41 -23.95 5.64
N GLN A 210 -1.40 -23.09 5.81
CA GLN A 210 -1.63 -21.67 6.09
C GLN A 210 -2.36 -20.97 4.94
N LEU A 211 -2.02 -21.28 3.70
CA LEU A 211 -2.72 -20.73 2.53
C LEU A 211 -4.20 -21.17 2.50
N MET A 212 -4.52 -22.42 2.86
CA MET A 212 -5.90 -22.89 2.98
C MET A 212 -6.71 -22.14 4.04
N ILE A 213 -6.07 -21.60 5.07
CA ILE A 213 -6.72 -20.81 6.13
C ILE A 213 -6.80 -19.34 5.71
N ASN A 214 -5.68 -18.76 5.26
CA ASN A 214 -5.59 -17.32 4.99
C ASN A 214 -6.35 -16.91 3.72
N ALA A 215 -6.39 -17.76 2.69
CA ALA A 215 -7.01 -17.40 1.42
C ALA A 215 -8.54 -17.23 1.51
N PRO A 216 -9.32 -18.11 2.15
CA PRO A 216 -10.75 -17.87 2.32
C PRO A 216 -11.04 -16.61 3.13
N VAL A 217 -10.28 -16.35 4.20
CA VAL A 217 -10.45 -15.14 5.01
C VAL A 217 -10.16 -13.90 4.17
N PHE A 218 -9.07 -13.91 3.39
CA PHE A 218 -8.76 -12.84 2.45
C PHE A 218 -9.89 -12.61 1.45
N VAL A 219 -10.40 -13.67 0.81
CA VAL A 219 -11.45 -13.55 -0.21
C VAL A 219 -12.74 -12.97 0.37
N ILE A 220 -13.15 -13.42 1.56
CA ILE A 220 -14.34 -12.89 2.25
C ILE A 220 -14.16 -11.40 2.56
N LEU A 221 -13.03 -11.03 3.14
CA LEU A 221 -12.73 -9.63 3.46
C LEU A 221 -12.61 -8.76 2.20
N PHE A 222 -11.97 -9.28 1.14
CA PHE A 222 -11.86 -8.61 -0.14
C PHE A 222 -13.24 -8.34 -0.76
N LEU A 223 -14.13 -9.32 -0.77
CA LEU A 223 -15.49 -9.13 -1.26
C LEU A 223 -16.28 -8.12 -0.42
N ALA A 224 -16.11 -8.16 0.91
CA ALA A 224 -16.74 -7.18 1.80
C ALA A 224 -16.22 -5.76 1.53
N VAL A 225 -14.90 -5.58 1.39
CA VAL A 225 -14.29 -4.28 1.05
C VAL A 225 -14.77 -3.79 -0.31
N VAL A 226 -14.76 -4.64 -1.34
CA VAL A 226 -15.21 -4.28 -2.68
C VAL A 226 -16.69 -3.90 -2.66
N ALA A 227 -17.56 -4.67 -1.98
CA ALA A 227 -18.98 -4.34 -1.87
C ALA A 227 -19.16 -2.97 -1.18
N THR A 228 -18.47 -2.74 -0.06
CA THR A 228 -18.52 -1.46 0.67
C THR A 228 -18.05 -0.31 -0.23
N LEU A 229 -16.96 -0.49 -0.99
CA LEU A 229 -16.43 0.52 -1.89
C LEU A 229 -17.39 0.84 -3.03
N LEU A 230 -17.94 -0.17 -3.69
CA LEU A 230 -18.87 0.02 -4.82
C LEU A 230 -20.19 0.65 -4.40
N MET A 231 -20.60 0.43 -3.15
CA MET A 231 -21.83 1.02 -2.58
C MET A 231 -21.58 2.38 -1.91
N ALA A 232 -20.34 2.79 -1.77
CA ALA A 232 -20.00 4.04 -1.11
C ALA A 232 -20.38 5.25 -1.96
N SER A 233 -20.98 6.24 -1.31
CA SER A 233 -21.05 7.59 -1.84
C SER A 233 -19.67 8.22 -1.79
N GLY A 234 -19.31 8.98 -2.79
CA GLY A 234 -18.07 9.73 -2.86
C GLY A 234 -18.34 11.16 -3.28
N TYR A 235 -17.28 11.89 -3.59
CA TYR A 235 -17.39 13.27 -4.02
C TYR A 235 -16.92 13.43 -5.46
N GLU A 236 -17.48 14.40 -6.15
CA GLU A 236 -17.09 14.82 -7.47
C GLU A 236 -16.86 16.33 -7.51
N THR A 237 -15.81 16.73 -8.19
CA THR A 237 -15.51 18.15 -8.40
C THR A 237 -16.24 18.65 -9.64
N THR A 238 -17.04 19.70 -9.50
CA THR A 238 -17.76 20.38 -10.61
C THR A 238 -17.04 21.66 -11.03
N GLY A 239 -16.06 22.11 -10.26
CA GLY A 239 -15.24 23.29 -10.48
C GLY A 239 -14.00 23.27 -9.56
N LEU A 240 -13.23 24.38 -9.56
CA LEU A 240 -11.98 24.44 -8.79
C LEU A 240 -12.17 24.25 -7.27
N HIS A 241 -13.37 24.55 -6.73
CA HIS A 241 -13.68 24.50 -5.30
C HIS A 241 -15.11 24.01 -5.02
N GLU A 242 -15.80 23.50 -6.03
CA GLU A 242 -17.16 23.01 -5.86
C GLU A 242 -17.15 21.48 -5.83
N PHE A 243 -17.66 20.91 -4.77
CA PHE A 243 -17.79 19.47 -4.61
C PHE A 243 -19.24 19.10 -4.41
N GLN A 244 -19.67 18.04 -5.08
CA GLN A 244 -20.98 17.43 -4.86
C GLN A 244 -20.83 15.98 -4.44
N GLN A 245 -21.72 15.52 -3.59
CA GLN A 245 -21.80 14.12 -3.23
C GLN A 245 -22.49 13.33 -4.34
N VAL A 246 -21.92 12.21 -4.71
CA VAL A 246 -22.44 11.30 -5.75
C VAL A 246 -22.53 9.90 -5.17
N ASP A 247 -23.71 9.30 -5.25
CA ASP A 247 -23.91 7.92 -4.82
C ASP A 247 -23.24 6.95 -5.79
N TYR A 248 -22.73 5.85 -5.23
CA TYR A 248 -22.00 4.83 -5.99
C TYR A 248 -20.83 5.40 -6.80
N LYS A 249 -20.14 6.42 -6.28
CA LYS A 249 -19.10 7.15 -7.04
C LYS A 249 -18.04 6.22 -7.62
N TYR A 250 -17.54 5.28 -6.85
CA TYR A 250 -16.47 4.38 -7.30
C TYR A 250 -16.96 3.33 -8.30
N LEU A 251 -18.21 2.87 -8.19
CA LEU A 251 -18.83 2.03 -9.23
C LEU A 251 -18.95 2.80 -10.54
N ASN A 252 -19.44 4.04 -10.49
CA ASN A 252 -19.55 4.90 -11.66
C ASN A 252 -18.18 5.16 -12.30
N ASN A 253 -17.13 5.35 -11.48
CA ASN A 253 -15.75 5.50 -11.96
C ASN A 253 -15.25 4.24 -12.68
N PHE A 254 -15.51 3.04 -12.16
CA PHE A 254 -15.16 1.80 -12.85
C PHE A 254 -15.87 1.68 -14.20
N LEU A 255 -17.16 2.03 -14.27
CA LEU A 255 -17.92 2.00 -15.51
C LEU A 255 -17.46 3.06 -16.52
N ALA A 256 -17.07 4.25 -16.04
CA ALA A 256 -16.53 5.33 -16.87
C ALA A 256 -15.10 5.07 -17.36
N MET A 257 -14.34 4.20 -16.66
CA MET A 257 -12.95 3.88 -16.97
C MET A 257 -12.78 2.37 -17.27
N PRO A 258 -13.11 1.90 -18.50
CA PRO A 258 -13.08 0.47 -18.84
C PRO A 258 -11.73 -0.20 -18.62
N VAL A 259 -10.62 0.54 -18.80
CA VAL A 259 -9.26 0.02 -18.56
C VAL A 259 -9.06 -0.31 -17.08
N ALA A 260 -9.51 0.55 -16.18
CA ALA A 260 -9.45 0.30 -14.74
C ALA A 260 -10.30 -0.93 -14.34
N LEU A 261 -11.50 -1.04 -14.92
CA LEU A 261 -12.37 -2.20 -14.69
C LEU A 261 -11.73 -3.51 -15.17
N VAL A 262 -11.16 -3.52 -16.37
CA VAL A 262 -10.47 -4.71 -16.91
C VAL A 262 -9.25 -5.06 -16.05
N CYS A 263 -8.43 -4.09 -15.65
CA CYS A 263 -7.31 -4.32 -14.75
C CYS A 263 -7.76 -4.91 -13.41
N PHE A 264 -8.86 -4.40 -12.84
CA PHE A 264 -9.43 -4.91 -11.59
C PHE A 264 -9.88 -6.37 -11.70
N LEU A 265 -10.65 -6.68 -12.75
CA LEU A 265 -11.20 -8.03 -12.98
C LEU A 265 -10.07 -9.04 -13.29
N VAL A 266 -9.19 -8.71 -14.24
CA VAL A 266 -8.06 -9.57 -14.63
C VAL A 266 -7.13 -9.78 -13.43
N GLY A 267 -6.81 -8.70 -12.70
CA GLY A 267 -5.97 -8.77 -11.51
C GLY A 267 -6.56 -9.68 -10.44
N THR A 268 -7.86 -9.54 -10.16
CA THR A 268 -8.57 -10.42 -9.21
C THR A 268 -8.53 -11.88 -9.64
N LEU A 269 -8.81 -12.16 -10.93
CA LEU A 269 -8.75 -13.52 -11.45
C LEU A 269 -7.34 -14.13 -11.37
N LEU A 270 -6.30 -13.33 -11.59
CA LEU A 270 -4.91 -13.79 -11.45
C LEU A 270 -4.55 -14.15 -10.00
N VAL A 271 -5.01 -13.37 -9.01
CA VAL A 271 -4.79 -13.71 -7.58
C VAL A 271 -5.53 -14.99 -7.22
N LEU A 272 -6.80 -15.13 -7.62
CA LEU A 272 -7.58 -16.37 -7.38
C LEU A 272 -6.97 -17.58 -8.08
N TYR A 273 -6.53 -17.42 -9.32
CA TYR A 273 -5.81 -18.47 -10.05
C TYR A 273 -4.51 -18.89 -9.35
N ALA A 274 -3.75 -17.93 -8.81
CA ALA A 274 -2.52 -18.22 -8.07
C ALA A 274 -2.79 -19.09 -6.83
N ILE A 275 -3.82 -18.75 -6.07
CA ILE A 275 -4.28 -19.52 -4.90
C ILE A 275 -4.69 -20.93 -5.34
N PHE A 276 -5.54 -21.03 -6.36
CA PHE A 276 -5.98 -22.31 -6.91
C PHE A 276 -4.81 -23.17 -7.40
N ALA A 277 -3.89 -22.59 -8.19
CA ALA A 277 -2.73 -23.31 -8.70
C ALA A 277 -1.81 -23.81 -7.58
N ALA A 278 -1.64 -23.02 -6.51
CA ALA A 278 -0.82 -23.42 -5.37
C ALA A 278 -1.46 -24.54 -4.54
N LEU A 279 -2.78 -24.50 -4.35
CA LEU A 279 -3.50 -25.47 -3.51
C LEU A 279 -3.82 -26.76 -4.26
N VAL A 280 -4.37 -26.66 -5.48
CA VAL A 280 -4.86 -27.83 -6.25
C VAL A 280 -3.76 -28.42 -7.13
N LYS A 281 -3.11 -27.60 -7.95
CA LYS A 281 -2.05 -28.06 -8.87
C LYS A 281 -0.69 -28.21 -8.18
N LYS A 282 -0.59 -27.84 -6.87
CA LYS A 282 0.66 -27.83 -6.10
C LYS A 282 1.79 -27.03 -6.78
N SER A 283 1.43 -26.04 -7.60
CA SER A 283 2.38 -25.16 -8.28
C SER A 283 3.19 -24.33 -7.28
N ARG A 284 4.44 -24.08 -7.63
CA ARG A 284 5.35 -23.21 -6.88
C ARG A 284 5.43 -21.79 -7.47
N SER A 285 4.90 -21.59 -8.68
CA SER A 285 4.99 -20.31 -9.40
C SER A 285 3.82 -19.35 -9.10
N GLY A 286 2.95 -19.68 -8.14
CA GLY A 286 1.75 -18.90 -7.83
C GLY A 286 2.04 -17.42 -7.48
N ILE A 287 3.18 -17.15 -6.84
CA ILE A 287 3.56 -15.78 -6.45
C ILE A 287 3.63 -14.80 -7.63
N TRP A 288 4.08 -15.24 -8.80
CA TRP A 288 4.19 -14.37 -9.97
C TRP A 288 2.83 -13.94 -10.53
N PHE A 289 1.88 -14.88 -10.55
CA PHE A 289 0.50 -14.56 -10.94
C PHE A 289 -0.18 -13.67 -9.89
N ALA A 290 -0.01 -13.99 -8.60
CA ALA A 290 -0.56 -13.17 -7.52
C ALA A 290 0.07 -11.77 -7.49
N GLY A 291 1.37 -11.66 -7.77
CA GLY A 291 2.07 -10.37 -7.81
C GLY A 291 1.54 -9.46 -8.91
N ILE A 292 1.47 -9.96 -10.15
CA ILE A 292 0.88 -9.20 -11.26
C ILE A 292 -0.58 -8.87 -10.96
N GLY A 293 -1.35 -9.85 -10.46
CA GLY A 293 -2.75 -9.64 -10.10
C GLY A 293 -2.93 -8.56 -9.03
N THR A 294 -2.12 -8.58 -7.97
CA THR A 294 -2.16 -7.56 -6.91
C THR A 294 -1.82 -6.17 -7.46
N VAL A 295 -0.78 -6.07 -8.30
CA VAL A 295 -0.41 -4.79 -8.92
C VAL A 295 -1.55 -4.24 -9.77
N LEU A 296 -2.21 -5.06 -10.58
CA LEU A 296 -3.31 -4.62 -11.43
C LEU A 296 -4.53 -4.16 -10.60
N VAL A 297 -4.90 -4.90 -9.55
CA VAL A 297 -6.01 -4.51 -8.66
C VAL A 297 -5.71 -3.19 -7.96
N VAL A 298 -4.55 -3.06 -7.34
CA VAL A 298 -4.20 -1.86 -6.59
C VAL A 298 -4.08 -0.65 -7.52
N LEU A 299 -3.46 -0.82 -8.69
CA LEU A 299 -3.37 0.22 -9.72
C LEU A 299 -4.75 0.74 -10.12
N SER A 300 -5.70 -0.17 -10.38
CA SER A 300 -7.06 0.20 -10.75
C SER A 300 -7.79 0.93 -9.61
N LEU A 301 -7.55 0.54 -8.35
CA LEU A 301 -8.10 1.24 -7.18
C LEU A 301 -7.58 2.68 -7.07
N PHE A 302 -6.27 2.90 -7.26
CA PHE A 302 -5.73 4.28 -7.29
C PHE A 302 -6.34 5.11 -8.43
N TRP A 303 -6.57 4.50 -9.59
CA TRP A 303 -7.16 5.23 -10.71
C TRP A 303 -8.59 5.66 -10.42
N VAL A 304 -9.42 4.80 -9.84
CA VAL A 304 -10.80 5.19 -9.50
C VAL A 304 -10.88 6.13 -8.31
N ALA A 305 -9.83 6.19 -7.48
CA ALA A 305 -9.75 7.14 -6.38
C ALA A 305 -9.40 8.57 -6.83
N GLY A 306 -8.59 8.73 -7.90
CA GLY A 306 -8.06 10.07 -8.26
C GLY A 306 -8.50 10.61 -9.61
N TYR A 307 -8.82 9.75 -10.59
CA TYR A 307 -9.31 10.20 -11.89
C TYR A 307 -10.82 10.46 -11.91
N ASN A 308 -11.33 10.95 -13.02
CA ASN A 308 -12.75 11.23 -13.25
C ASN A 308 -13.33 12.23 -12.24
N ASN A 309 -12.64 13.36 -12.06
CA ASN A 309 -13.02 14.46 -11.16
C ASN A 309 -13.25 14.01 -9.71
N THR A 310 -12.57 12.96 -9.26
CA THR A 310 -12.70 12.41 -7.93
C THR A 310 -11.62 13.00 -7.03
N PRO A 311 -11.97 13.56 -5.85
CA PRO A 311 -10.96 13.90 -4.84
C PRO A 311 -10.39 12.61 -4.24
N TYR A 312 -9.10 12.41 -4.43
CA TYR A 312 -8.43 11.21 -3.93
C TYR A 312 -8.18 11.23 -2.43
N TYR A 313 -8.35 12.37 -1.77
CA TYR A 313 -8.25 12.48 -0.32
C TYR A 313 -9.40 13.34 0.19
N PRO A 314 -10.57 12.74 0.42
CA PRO A 314 -11.75 13.46 0.88
C PRO A 314 -11.59 13.91 2.33
N SER A 315 -12.09 15.12 2.63
CA SER A 315 -12.29 15.59 3.99
C SER A 315 -13.76 15.51 4.35
N TYR A 316 -14.08 14.86 5.47
CA TYR A 316 -15.45 14.89 6.00
C TYR A 316 -15.67 15.99 7.06
N ALA A 317 -14.60 16.63 7.54
CA ALA A 317 -14.72 17.83 8.37
C ALA A 317 -15.16 19.05 7.54
N ASN A 318 -14.56 19.22 6.34
CA ASN A 318 -14.94 20.26 5.38
C ASN A 318 -14.69 19.77 3.97
N ILE A 319 -15.74 19.56 3.19
CA ILE A 319 -15.67 19.06 1.83
C ILE A 319 -14.78 19.89 0.91
N GLU A 320 -14.75 21.23 1.07
CA GLU A 320 -13.90 22.14 0.30
C GLU A 320 -12.40 21.93 0.54
N SER A 321 -12.05 21.30 1.66
CA SER A 321 -10.68 20.91 2.00
C SER A 321 -10.23 19.62 1.31
N SER A 322 -11.12 18.92 0.61
CA SER A 322 -10.79 17.69 -0.10
C SER A 322 -9.73 17.91 -1.18
N LEU A 323 -8.79 16.95 -1.29
CA LEU A 323 -7.67 17.07 -2.20
C LEU A 323 -7.92 16.27 -3.49
N THR A 324 -7.73 16.96 -4.60
CA THR A 324 -7.75 16.38 -5.96
C THR A 324 -6.33 16.38 -6.54
N ILE A 325 -6.10 15.63 -7.59
CA ILE A 325 -4.84 15.66 -8.33
C ILE A 325 -4.52 17.06 -8.90
N TYR A 326 -5.56 17.90 -9.06
CA TYR A 326 -5.40 19.24 -9.64
C TYR A 326 -5.13 20.32 -8.58
N ASN A 327 -5.74 20.23 -7.40
CA ASN A 327 -5.65 21.26 -6.37
C ASN A 327 -4.51 21.03 -5.36
N SER A 328 -3.87 19.85 -5.39
CA SER A 328 -2.83 19.45 -4.42
C SER A 328 -1.46 19.25 -5.05
N SER A 329 -1.36 19.35 -6.38
CA SER A 329 -0.12 19.14 -7.12
C SER A 329 0.88 20.29 -6.97
N SER A 330 2.16 19.95 -7.21
CA SER A 330 3.27 20.89 -7.29
C SER A 330 3.13 21.79 -8.53
N SER A 331 3.99 22.81 -8.65
CA SER A 331 4.00 23.73 -9.80
C SER A 331 4.25 23.00 -11.13
N GLU A 332 3.78 23.58 -12.24
CA GLU A 332 4.02 23.06 -13.58
C GLU A 332 5.50 22.85 -13.87
N PHE A 333 6.35 23.81 -13.47
CA PHE A 333 7.79 23.70 -13.64
C PHE A 333 8.36 22.47 -12.93
N THR A 334 7.96 22.25 -11.68
CA THR A 334 8.43 21.11 -10.89
C THR A 334 7.98 19.78 -11.52
N LEU A 335 6.68 19.64 -11.84
CA LEU A 335 6.16 18.41 -12.43
C LEU A 335 6.79 18.11 -13.79
N LYS A 336 6.99 19.13 -14.63
CA LYS A 336 7.63 18.98 -15.94
C LYS A 336 9.09 18.53 -15.81
N THR A 337 9.86 19.18 -14.94
CA THR A 337 11.26 18.83 -14.70
C THR A 337 11.40 17.40 -14.18
N MET A 338 10.59 17.04 -13.20
CA MET A 338 10.56 15.69 -12.64
C MET A 338 10.11 14.64 -13.67
N SER A 339 9.19 14.99 -14.58
CA SER A 339 8.77 14.08 -15.66
C SER A 339 9.92 13.77 -16.62
N ILE A 340 10.79 14.72 -16.90
CA ILE A 340 12.01 14.46 -17.67
C ILE A 340 12.93 13.48 -16.92
N VAL A 341 13.13 13.70 -15.61
CA VAL A 341 13.94 12.82 -14.77
C VAL A 341 13.35 11.42 -14.67
N SER A 342 12.02 11.31 -14.69
CA SER A 342 11.32 10.01 -14.62
C SER A 342 11.61 9.08 -15.81
N LEU A 343 12.11 9.61 -16.93
CA LEU A 343 12.59 8.79 -18.06
C LEU A 343 13.79 7.89 -17.67
N ALA A 344 14.46 8.20 -16.56
CA ALA A 344 15.49 7.32 -16.01
C ALA A 344 14.92 6.12 -15.23
N ILE A 345 13.63 6.14 -14.85
CA ILE A 345 12.99 5.05 -14.06
C ILE A 345 13.16 3.68 -14.72
N PRO A 346 12.91 3.47 -16.03
CA PRO A 346 13.11 2.17 -16.66
C PRO A 346 14.53 1.61 -16.49
N PHE A 347 15.56 2.46 -16.54
CA PHE A 347 16.95 2.05 -16.31
C PHE A 347 17.18 1.62 -14.86
N VAL A 348 16.61 2.34 -13.91
CA VAL A 348 16.66 1.98 -12.47
C VAL A 348 15.94 0.67 -12.22
N LEU A 349 14.76 0.47 -12.80
CA LEU A 349 14.02 -0.78 -12.70
C LEU A 349 14.75 -1.96 -13.33
N ALA A 350 15.40 -1.76 -14.46
CA ALA A 350 16.24 -2.79 -15.10
C ALA A 350 17.43 -3.15 -14.18
N TYR A 351 18.09 -2.17 -13.57
CA TYR A 351 19.17 -2.40 -12.62
C TYR A 351 18.67 -3.14 -11.36
N ILE A 352 17.56 -2.72 -10.76
CA ILE A 352 16.97 -3.41 -9.61
C ILE A 352 16.60 -4.84 -9.96
N SER A 353 15.99 -5.07 -11.13
CA SER A 353 15.62 -6.41 -11.61
C SER A 353 16.85 -7.31 -11.81
N TRP A 354 17.93 -6.74 -12.32
CA TRP A 354 19.21 -7.46 -12.49
C TRP A 354 19.84 -7.81 -11.13
N VAL A 355 19.86 -6.87 -10.18
CA VAL A 355 20.34 -7.12 -8.80
C VAL A 355 19.50 -8.18 -8.13
N TRP A 356 18.16 -8.10 -8.24
CA TRP A 356 17.25 -9.12 -7.71
C TRP A 356 17.57 -10.52 -8.28
N TYR A 357 17.74 -10.60 -9.59
CA TYR A 357 18.10 -11.88 -10.23
C TYR A 357 19.43 -12.44 -9.70
N LYS A 358 20.43 -11.57 -9.48
CA LYS A 358 21.72 -11.99 -8.92
C LYS A 358 21.63 -12.46 -7.48
N LEU A 359 20.80 -11.81 -6.65
CA LEU A 359 20.59 -12.19 -5.25
C LEU A 359 19.71 -13.44 -5.08
N THR A 360 19.02 -13.88 -6.12
CA THR A 360 18.13 -15.05 -6.07
C THR A 360 18.84 -16.33 -6.56
N LYS A 361 19.99 -16.21 -7.22
CA LYS A 361 20.89 -17.32 -7.60
C LYS A 361 21.84 -17.67 -6.46
#